data_4a4933c1f6b20b95be1026197ff1e8e3
#
_entry.id   4a4933c1f6b20b95be1026197ff1e8e3
#
_cell.length_a   1.000
_cell.length_b   1.000
_cell.length_c   1.000
_cell.angle_alpha   90.00
_cell.angle_beta   90.00
_cell.angle_gamma   90.00
#
_symmetry.space_group_name_H-M   'P 1'
#
loop_
_entity.id
_entity.type
_entity.pdbx_description
1 polymer ?
#
loop_
_entity_poly.entity_id
_entity_poly.type
_entity_poly.pdbx_seq_one_letter_code
_entity_poly.pdbx_strand_id
1 'polypeptide(L)'
;MTAGMGDAGACHPRDNIALRWLAQEYNIGYDLFDTIMHAREIQARNLARFLVDQAGDLPIVIHGKAYKPDVPYCIGSYSTLVAHYVKQAGHSVVFVDPMADDRTDCVDSVMLPGVVLMAHNRNVTYGYTGQQNQDRFYFEIPVGSIVVDVWRTLAPDDVPGSWVVHYGNSRV
;
A
#
# COMPACT_ATOMS: atom_id res chain seq x y z
N MET A 1 -14.02 8.35 10.47
CA MET A 1 -12.79 7.62 10.10
C MET A 1 -12.45 8.00 8.66
N THR A 2 -11.20 8.31 8.38
CA THR A 2 -10.72 8.56 7.03
C THR A 2 -10.29 7.24 6.39
N ALA A 3 -10.51 7.10 5.07
CA ALA A 3 -9.99 5.98 4.30
C ALA A 3 -8.45 6.01 4.29
N GLY A 4 -7.80 4.89 4.06
CA GLY A 4 -6.35 4.82 3.98
C GLY A 4 -5.78 3.42 4.05
N MET A 5 -4.46 3.35 4.01
CA MET A 5 -3.69 2.13 4.30
C MET A 5 -3.85 1.74 5.78
N GLY A 6 -3.42 0.54 6.14
CA GLY A 6 -3.35 0.10 7.52
C GLY A 6 -2.34 0.91 8.35
N ASP A 7 -2.10 0.44 9.58
CA ASP A 7 -1.10 1.04 10.46
C ASP A 7 0.29 1.09 9.82
N ALA A 8 1.06 2.11 10.14
CA ALA A 8 2.33 2.35 9.48
C ALA A 8 3.47 2.58 10.48
N GLY A 9 4.66 2.15 10.07
CA GLY A 9 5.91 2.34 10.78
C GLY A 9 6.25 1.23 11.78
N ALA A 10 7.53 1.16 12.13
CA ALA A 10 8.09 0.11 12.98
C ALA A 10 7.56 0.15 14.42
N CYS A 11 7.09 1.30 14.90
CA CYS A 11 6.61 1.43 16.28
C CYS A 11 5.34 0.61 16.54
N HIS A 12 4.37 0.63 15.60
CA HIS A 12 3.10 -0.07 15.80
C HIS A 12 3.27 -1.58 16.05
N PRO A 13 3.89 -2.37 15.16
CA PRO A 13 4.10 -3.79 15.44
C PRO A 13 5.02 -4.03 16.64
N ARG A 14 6.10 -3.26 16.79
CA ARG A 14 7.05 -3.42 17.90
C ARG A 14 6.37 -3.22 19.26
N ASP A 15 5.62 -2.13 19.39
CA ASP A 15 5.01 -1.78 20.68
C ASP A 15 3.84 -2.71 21.01
N ASN A 16 3.06 -3.15 20.03
CA ASN A 16 2.03 -4.17 20.24
C ASN A 16 2.63 -5.52 20.63
N ILE A 17 3.76 -5.94 20.06
CA ILE A 17 4.47 -7.16 20.45
C ILE A 17 4.95 -7.06 21.89
N ALA A 18 5.54 -5.93 22.29
CA ALA A 18 6.01 -5.70 23.66
C ALA A 18 4.85 -5.70 24.68
N LEU A 19 3.74 -5.03 24.32
CA LEU A 19 2.54 -4.97 25.18
C LEU A 19 1.84 -6.32 25.29
N ARG A 20 1.83 -7.11 24.22
CA ARG A 20 1.36 -8.50 24.24
C ARG A 20 2.19 -9.34 25.22
N TRP A 21 3.52 -9.23 25.17
CA TRP A 21 4.39 -9.92 26.12
C TRP A 21 4.07 -9.52 27.57
N LEU A 22 3.89 -8.22 27.85
CA LEU A 22 3.49 -7.75 29.18
C LEU A 22 2.11 -8.29 29.61
N ALA A 23 1.13 -8.32 28.69
CA ALA A 23 -0.17 -8.87 28.99
C ALA A 23 -0.13 -10.34 29.40
N GLN A 24 0.76 -11.12 28.79
CA GLN A 24 1.01 -12.51 29.12
C GLN A 24 1.75 -12.65 30.44
N GLU A 25 2.82 -11.87 30.67
CA GLU A 25 3.64 -11.92 31.89
C GLU A 25 2.82 -11.58 33.15
N TYR A 26 1.95 -10.58 33.05
CA TYR A 26 1.08 -10.16 34.15
C TYR A 26 -0.27 -10.87 34.20
N ASN A 27 -0.48 -11.88 33.34
CA ASN A 27 -1.74 -12.64 33.27
C ASN A 27 -2.98 -11.75 33.20
N ILE A 28 -2.92 -10.72 32.37
CA ILE A 28 -4.08 -9.86 32.08
C ILE A 28 -5.07 -10.72 31.29
N GLY A 29 -6.27 -10.93 31.80
CA GLY A 29 -7.24 -11.90 31.30
C GLY A 29 -7.74 -11.68 29.87
N TYR A 30 -7.25 -10.66 29.17
CA TYR A 30 -7.54 -10.35 27.77
C TYR A 30 -6.34 -9.69 27.08
N ASP A 31 -5.88 -10.31 25.98
CA ASP A 31 -4.78 -9.79 25.15
C ASP A 31 -5.31 -8.96 23.96
N LEU A 32 -5.57 -7.68 24.20
CA LEU A 32 -5.98 -6.73 23.17
C LEU A 32 -4.94 -6.58 22.07
N PHE A 33 -3.66 -6.65 22.43
CA PHE A 33 -2.55 -6.39 21.51
C PHE A 33 -2.37 -7.54 20.51
N ASP A 34 -2.59 -8.78 20.92
CA ASP A 34 -2.68 -9.91 19.99
C ASP A 34 -3.81 -9.73 18.99
N THR A 35 -4.97 -9.29 19.45
CA THR A 35 -6.13 -9.03 18.60
C THR A 35 -5.84 -7.94 17.58
N ILE A 36 -5.16 -6.86 17.96
CA ILE A 36 -4.76 -5.77 17.06
C ILE A 36 -3.80 -6.31 15.98
N MET A 37 -2.80 -7.08 16.37
CA MET A 37 -1.83 -7.66 15.43
C MET A 37 -2.50 -8.65 14.47
N HIS A 38 -3.42 -9.47 14.98
CA HIS A 38 -4.17 -10.40 14.14
C HIS A 38 -5.09 -9.68 13.14
N ALA A 39 -5.78 -8.63 13.57
CA ALA A 39 -6.62 -7.81 12.70
C ALA A 39 -5.79 -7.14 11.59
N ARG A 40 -4.58 -6.66 11.91
CA ARG A 40 -3.64 -6.10 10.93
C ARG A 40 -3.31 -7.10 9.81
N GLU A 41 -3.01 -8.34 10.19
CA GLU A 41 -2.70 -9.41 9.24
C GLU A 41 -3.91 -9.75 8.34
N ILE A 42 -5.11 -9.84 8.93
CA ILE A 42 -6.34 -10.10 8.16
C ILE A 42 -6.60 -8.98 7.16
N GLN A 43 -6.47 -7.72 7.57
CA GLN A 43 -6.66 -6.58 6.67
C GLN A 43 -5.68 -6.58 5.51
N ALA A 44 -4.39 -6.87 5.77
CA ALA A 44 -3.37 -6.95 4.73
C ALA A 44 -3.66 -8.08 3.73
N ARG A 45 -4.08 -9.25 4.20
CA ARG A 45 -4.51 -10.36 3.33
C ARG A 45 -5.73 -10.00 2.48
N ASN A 46 -6.71 -9.31 3.07
CA ASN A 46 -7.89 -8.90 2.33
C ASN A 46 -7.55 -7.93 1.21
N LEU A 47 -6.67 -6.95 1.47
CA LEU A 47 -6.21 -6.04 0.43
C LEU A 47 -5.38 -6.76 -0.64
N ALA A 48 -4.47 -7.65 -0.23
CA ALA A 48 -3.69 -8.45 -1.18
C ALA A 48 -4.57 -9.32 -2.08
N ARG A 49 -5.58 -10.00 -1.50
CA ARG A 49 -6.56 -10.78 -2.28
C ARG A 49 -7.30 -9.89 -3.26
N PHE A 50 -7.76 -8.73 -2.82
CA PHE A 50 -8.44 -7.78 -3.71
C PHE A 50 -7.56 -7.37 -4.89
N LEU A 51 -6.27 -7.08 -4.66
CA LEU A 51 -5.32 -6.74 -5.73
C LEU A 51 -5.16 -7.90 -6.72
N VAL A 52 -5.03 -9.13 -6.22
CA VAL A 52 -4.91 -10.34 -7.04
C VAL A 52 -6.18 -10.58 -7.86
N ASP A 53 -7.36 -10.41 -7.27
CA ASP A 53 -8.65 -10.55 -7.95
C ASP A 53 -8.82 -9.52 -9.07
N GLN A 54 -8.26 -8.31 -8.92
CA GLN A 54 -8.25 -7.28 -9.96
C GLN A 54 -7.20 -7.54 -11.04
N ALA A 55 -6.11 -8.20 -10.69
CA ALA A 55 -4.96 -8.30 -11.58
C ALA A 55 -5.17 -9.30 -12.73
N GLY A 56 -5.80 -10.47 -12.47
CA GLY A 56 -5.73 -11.55 -13.46
C GLY A 56 -4.28 -11.83 -13.83
N ASP A 57 -3.91 -11.58 -15.09
CA ASP A 57 -2.53 -11.74 -15.58
C ASP A 57 -1.71 -10.44 -15.56
N LEU A 58 -2.30 -9.32 -15.11
CA LEU A 58 -1.59 -8.04 -15.07
C LEU A 58 -0.58 -8.00 -13.92
N PRO A 59 0.55 -7.29 -14.09
CA PRO A 59 1.51 -7.08 -13.01
C PRO A 59 0.89 -6.21 -11.91
N ILE A 60 1.29 -6.49 -10.65
CA ILE A 60 0.88 -5.68 -9.50
C ILE A 60 2.02 -4.73 -9.13
N VAL A 61 1.68 -3.46 -9.02
CA VAL A 61 2.60 -2.38 -8.68
C VAL A 61 2.11 -1.70 -7.40
N ILE A 62 2.99 -1.50 -6.43
CA ILE A 62 2.68 -0.75 -5.21
C ILE A 62 3.43 0.57 -5.25
N HIS A 63 2.69 1.67 -5.34
CA HIS A 63 3.24 3.01 -5.26
C HIS A 63 3.38 3.44 -3.79
N GLY A 64 4.62 3.46 -3.30
CA GLY A 64 4.97 3.71 -1.91
C GLY A 64 5.39 2.43 -1.18
N LYS A 65 6.70 2.21 -1.00
CA LYS A 65 7.29 1.12 -0.22
C LYS A 65 7.52 1.50 1.23
N ALA A 66 7.99 2.73 1.46
CA ALA A 66 8.18 3.26 2.79
C ALA A 66 6.87 3.29 3.59
N TYR A 67 6.95 3.35 4.92
CA TYR A 67 5.76 3.29 5.76
C TYR A 67 4.86 4.54 5.65
N LYS A 68 5.38 5.63 5.11
CA LYS A 68 4.63 6.86 4.76
C LYS A 68 5.40 7.65 3.70
N PRO A 69 4.74 8.60 2.99
CA PRO A 69 5.42 9.47 2.04
C PRO A 69 6.49 10.34 2.73
N ASP A 70 7.45 10.79 1.94
CA ASP A 70 8.53 11.71 2.32
C ASP A 70 9.49 11.19 3.40
N VAL A 71 9.56 9.87 3.59
CA VAL A 71 10.56 9.21 4.45
C VAL A 71 11.14 7.98 3.74
N PRO A 72 12.40 7.62 4.03
CA PRO A 72 13.03 6.47 3.39
C PRO A 72 12.67 5.12 4.02
N TYR A 73 12.20 5.09 5.27
CA TYR A 73 12.14 3.89 6.09
C TYR A 73 11.07 2.90 5.66
N CYS A 74 11.48 1.70 5.23
CA CYS A 74 10.61 0.59 4.83
C CYS A 74 10.24 -0.36 5.99
N ILE A 75 10.98 -0.33 7.10
CA ILE A 75 10.73 -1.21 8.25
C ILE A 75 9.33 -0.94 8.84
N GLY A 76 8.54 -2.01 8.96
CA GLY A 76 7.17 -1.93 9.49
C GLY A 76 6.15 -1.31 8.53
N SER A 77 6.52 -1.13 7.26
CA SER A 77 5.59 -0.65 6.24
C SER A 77 4.46 -1.65 5.99
N TYR A 78 3.24 -1.13 5.96
CA TYR A 78 2.06 -1.93 5.62
C TYR A 78 2.08 -2.37 4.14
N SER A 79 2.69 -1.57 3.27
CA SER A 79 2.86 -1.91 1.84
C SER A 79 3.68 -3.19 1.66
N THR A 80 4.73 -3.36 2.44
CA THR A 80 5.58 -4.57 2.39
C THR A 80 4.84 -5.80 2.90
N LEU A 81 3.96 -5.64 3.90
CA LEU A 81 3.10 -6.72 4.39
C LEU A 81 2.07 -7.15 3.32
N VAL A 82 1.42 -6.19 2.66
CA VAL A 82 0.50 -6.48 1.54
C VAL A 82 1.25 -7.20 0.42
N ALA A 83 2.43 -6.71 0.03
CA ALA A 83 3.26 -7.35 -0.99
C ALA A 83 3.65 -8.79 -0.63
N HIS A 84 3.93 -9.06 0.64
CA HIS A 84 4.19 -10.41 1.13
C HIS A 84 3.01 -11.35 0.81
N TYR A 85 1.77 -10.93 1.08
CA TYR A 85 0.59 -11.74 0.80
C TYR A 85 0.27 -11.87 -0.70
N VAL A 86 0.56 -10.84 -1.50
CA VAL A 86 0.48 -10.93 -2.97
C VAL A 86 1.45 -12.00 -3.49
N LYS A 87 2.70 -11.99 -3.02
CA LYS A 87 3.71 -13.00 -3.37
C LYS A 87 3.32 -14.41 -2.92
N GLN A 88 2.74 -14.56 -1.72
CA GLN A 88 2.20 -15.84 -1.24
C GLN A 88 1.07 -16.38 -2.12
N ALA A 89 0.27 -15.50 -2.75
CA ALA A 89 -0.76 -15.87 -3.71
C ALA A 89 -0.20 -16.24 -5.10
N GLY A 90 1.13 -16.21 -5.28
CA GLY A 90 1.80 -16.59 -6.54
C GLY A 90 1.95 -15.45 -7.55
N HIS A 91 1.64 -14.20 -7.19
CA HIS A 91 1.78 -13.05 -8.06
C HIS A 91 3.09 -12.31 -7.83
N SER A 92 3.66 -11.78 -8.92
CA SER A 92 4.77 -10.85 -8.81
C SER A 92 4.29 -9.46 -8.38
N VAL A 93 5.12 -8.77 -7.60
CA VAL A 93 4.85 -7.40 -7.19
C VAL A 93 6.15 -6.59 -7.22
N VAL A 94 6.06 -5.38 -7.73
CA VAL A 94 7.15 -4.38 -7.70
C VAL A 94 6.69 -3.13 -6.99
N PHE A 95 7.64 -2.37 -6.47
CA PHE A 95 7.38 -1.08 -5.83
C PHE A 95 7.88 0.08 -6.70
N VAL A 96 7.19 1.20 -6.60
CA VAL A 96 7.68 2.49 -7.07
C VAL A 96 7.77 3.41 -5.86
N ASP A 97 8.98 3.65 -5.38
CA ASP A 97 9.27 4.55 -4.28
C ASP A 97 10.74 5.00 -4.37
N PRO A 98 11.02 6.19 -4.92
CA PRO A 98 12.39 6.64 -5.12
C PRO A 98 13.12 6.97 -3.82
N MET A 99 12.38 7.21 -2.74
CA MET A 99 12.96 7.57 -1.44
C MET A 99 13.24 6.35 -0.54
N ALA A 100 12.73 5.17 -0.90
CA ALA A 100 12.88 3.98 -0.09
C ALA A 100 14.35 3.63 0.17
N ASP A 101 14.71 3.39 1.44
CA ASP A 101 16.04 2.95 1.88
C ASP A 101 16.33 1.49 1.45
N ASP A 102 15.30 0.67 1.38
CA ASP A 102 15.35 -0.65 0.81
C ASP A 102 14.82 -0.63 -0.63
N ARG A 103 15.72 -0.72 -1.60
CA ARG A 103 15.41 -0.74 -3.04
C ARG A 103 15.10 -2.13 -3.59
N THR A 104 15.05 -3.16 -2.76
CA THR A 104 14.69 -4.52 -3.18
C THR A 104 13.28 -4.50 -3.80
N ASP A 105 13.12 -5.10 -4.97
CA ASP A 105 11.88 -5.10 -5.76
C ASP A 105 11.37 -3.69 -6.15
N CYS A 106 12.19 -2.65 -6.04
CA CYS A 106 11.84 -1.32 -6.53
C CYS A 106 12.23 -1.14 -7.98
N VAL A 107 11.36 -0.45 -8.73
CA VAL A 107 11.61 0.06 -10.08
C VAL A 107 11.45 1.58 -10.08
N ASP A 108 12.09 2.26 -11.03
CA ASP A 108 12.00 3.71 -11.14
C ASP A 108 10.74 4.16 -11.89
N SER A 109 10.25 3.31 -12.80
CA SER A 109 9.03 3.56 -13.57
C SER A 109 8.38 2.25 -14.01
N VAL A 110 7.11 2.33 -14.38
CA VAL A 110 6.33 1.22 -14.94
C VAL A 110 5.88 1.60 -16.33
N MET A 111 6.15 0.75 -17.31
CA MET A 111 5.88 1.03 -18.73
C MET A 111 4.67 0.27 -19.28
N LEU A 112 4.21 -0.75 -18.57
CA LEU A 112 3.08 -1.60 -19.00
C LEU A 112 1.90 -1.44 -18.06
N PRO A 113 0.66 -1.57 -18.58
CA PRO A 113 -0.53 -1.57 -17.75
C PRO A 113 -0.43 -2.62 -16.63
N GLY A 114 -0.98 -2.28 -15.47
CA GLY A 114 -0.97 -3.15 -14.31
C GLY A 114 -2.04 -2.75 -13.29
N VAL A 115 -2.11 -3.49 -12.20
CA VAL A 115 -2.87 -3.07 -11.02
C VAL A 115 -1.96 -2.25 -10.12
N VAL A 116 -2.28 -0.98 -9.96
CA VAL A 116 -1.46 -0.02 -9.20
C VAL A 116 -2.13 0.29 -7.88
N LEU A 117 -1.55 -0.17 -6.77
CA LEU A 117 -1.98 0.20 -5.43
C LEU A 117 -1.37 1.55 -5.03
N MET A 118 -2.21 2.50 -4.70
CA MET A 118 -1.79 3.79 -4.15
C MET A 118 -1.59 3.66 -2.64
N ALA A 119 -0.39 3.27 -2.21
CA ALA A 119 -0.09 3.09 -0.80
C ALA A 119 0.25 4.41 -0.08
N HIS A 120 0.72 5.42 -0.79
CA HIS A 120 0.94 6.78 -0.29
C HIS A 120 -0.17 7.73 -0.75
N ASN A 121 -0.61 8.63 0.14
CA ASN A 121 -1.71 9.57 -0.13
C ASN A 121 -1.23 10.99 -0.49
N ARG A 122 0.08 11.22 -0.59
CA ARG A 122 0.62 12.56 -0.85
C ARG A 122 1.30 12.68 -2.20
N ASN A 123 1.04 13.82 -2.80
CA ASN A 123 1.85 14.49 -3.82
C ASN A 123 2.21 13.65 -5.07
N VAL A 124 1.38 12.67 -5.39
CA VAL A 124 1.47 12.07 -6.70
C VAL A 124 0.64 12.94 -7.63
N THR A 125 1.31 13.62 -8.52
CA THR A 125 0.62 14.26 -9.65
C THR A 125 0.56 13.20 -10.75
N TYR A 126 -0.63 12.73 -11.02
CA TYR A 126 -0.90 11.92 -12.19
C TYR A 126 -1.02 12.86 -13.37
N GLY A 127 -0.32 12.63 -14.41
CA GLY A 127 -0.56 13.45 -15.56
C GLY A 127 0.47 13.34 -16.65
N TYR A 128 -0.10 13.20 -17.76
CA TYR A 128 0.41 13.53 -19.07
C TYR A 128 0.61 15.05 -19.10
N THR A 129 1.78 15.55 -18.92
CA THR A 129 2.33 16.78 -19.50
C THR A 129 3.48 17.33 -18.66
N GLY A 130 4.59 17.54 -19.28
CA GLY A 130 5.84 18.15 -18.96
C GLY A 130 5.92 19.44 -18.13
N GLN A 131 5.18 19.57 -17.05
CA GLN A 131 5.40 20.60 -16.05
C GLN A 131 5.85 19.96 -14.74
N GLN A 132 7.17 19.91 -14.56
CA GLN A 132 7.81 19.57 -13.30
C GLN A 132 7.46 20.66 -12.27
N ASN A 133 6.57 20.35 -11.35
CA ASN A 133 6.47 21.07 -10.10
C ASN A 133 7.54 20.45 -9.18
N GLN A 134 8.57 21.24 -8.81
CA GLN A 134 9.80 20.79 -8.17
C GLN A 134 9.61 20.10 -6.79
N ASP A 135 8.39 20.11 -6.24
CA ASP A 135 8.07 19.57 -4.93
C ASP A 135 7.17 18.32 -4.97
N ARG A 136 6.97 17.72 -6.13
CA ARG A 136 6.07 16.57 -6.27
C ARG A 136 6.75 15.44 -7.04
N PHE A 137 6.67 14.25 -6.47
CA PHE A 137 7.09 13.04 -7.14
C PHE A 137 6.12 12.70 -8.29
N TYR A 138 6.68 12.55 -9.49
CA TYR A 138 5.93 12.20 -10.68
C TYR A 138 5.90 10.69 -10.86
N PHE A 139 4.71 10.10 -10.90
CA PHE A 139 4.53 8.72 -11.28
C PHE A 139 3.55 8.64 -12.47
N GLU A 140 4.06 8.18 -13.60
CA GLU A 140 3.21 7.89 -14.75
C GLU A 140 2.52 6.54 -14.57
N ILE A 141 1.19 6.57 -14.59
CA ILE A 141 0.37 5.36 -14.63
C ILE A 141 0.13 5.00 -16.09
N PRO A 142 0.58 3.84 -16.57
CA PRO A 142 0.34 3.42 -17.94
C PRO A 142 -1.16 3.31 -18.25
N VAL A 143 -1.54 3.81 -19.41
CA VAL A 143 -2.93 3.73 -19.91
C VAL A 143 -3.41 2.28 -19.93
N GLY A 144 -4.64 2.03 -19.48
CA GLY A 144 -5.18 0.68 -19.33
C GLY A 144 -4.91 0.02 -18.00
N SER A 145 -4.30 0.75 -17.04
CA SER A 145 -4.10 0.26 -15.68
C SER A 145 -5.38 0.31 -14.84
N ILE A 146 -5.41 -0.50 -13.78
CA ILE A 146 -6.41 -0.43 -12.71
C ILE A 146 -5.75 0.19 -11.49
N VAL A 147 -6.22 1.36 -11.08
CA VAL A 147 -5.67 2.11 -9.94
C VAL A 147 -6.52 1.84 -8.71
N VAL A 148 -5.94 1.15 -7.74
CA VAL A 148 -6.59 0.86 -6.46
C VAL A 148 -6.24 1.97 -5.47
N ASP A 149 -7.22 2.86 -5.24
CA ASP A 149 -7.10 3.99 -4.32
C ASP A 149 -7.76 3.65 -2.98
N VAL A 150 -6.93 3.36 -1.99
CA VAL A 150 -7.37 3.09 -0.61
C VAL A 150 -7.67 4.37 0.16
N TRP A 151 -7.25 5.53 -0.35
CA TRP A 151 -7.44 6.84 0.29
C TRP A 151 -8.72 7.52 -0.16
N ARG A 152 -9.29 7.09 -1.29
CA ARG A 152 -10.50 7.66 -1.91
C ARG A 152 -10.33 9.14 -2.25
N THR A 153 -9.17 9.49 -2.74
CA THR A 153 -8.80 10.86 -3.11
C THR A 153 -8.80 11.11 -4.60
N LEU A 154 -8.76 10.03 -5.40
CA LEU A 154 -8.72 10.12 -6.85
C LEU A 154 -10.13 10.11 -7.45
N ALA A 155 -10.38 11.03 -8.35
CA ALA A 155 -11.51 10.97 -9.28
C ALA A 155 -11.11 10.15 -10.54
N PRO A 156 -12.09 9.59 -11.28
CA PRO A 156 -11.80 8.88 -12.53
C PRO A 156 -11.00 9.70 -13.55
N ASP A 157 -11.25 11.01 -13.61
CA ASP A 157 -10.58 11.92 -14.53
C ASP A 157 -9.13 12.26 -14.13
N ASP A 158 -8.73 11.96 -12.90
CA ASP A 158 -7.35 12.20 -12.43
C ASP A 158 -6.35 11.23 -13.07
N VAL A 159 -6.82 10.10 -13.61
CA VAL A 159 -5.98 9.07 -14.24
C VAL A 159 -6.54 8.72 -15.64
N PRO A 160 -6.35 9.59 -16.64
CA PRO A 160 -6.90 9.41 -17.96
C PRO A 160 -6.51 8.07 -18.61
N GLY A 161 -7.50 7.36 -19.15
CA GLY A 161 -7.28 6.08 -19.83
C GLY A 161 -7.04 4.88 -18.91
N SER A 162 -7.24 5.04 -17.60
CA SER A 162 -7.16 3.99 -16.59
C SER A 162 -8.43 3.95 -15.75
N TRP A 163 -8.61 2.88 -14.96
CA TRP A 163 -9.79 2.73 -14.08
C TRP A 163 -9.40 2.97 -12.63
N VAL A 164 -10.12 3.86 -11.93
CA VAL A 164 -9.96 4.08 -10.50
C VAL A 164 -10.95 3.22 -9.73
N VAL A 165 -10.45 2.41 -8.82
CA VAL A 165 -11.25 1.55 -7.94
C VAL A 165 -10.95 1.90 -6.48
N HIS A 166 -11.98 2.32 -5.75
CA HIS A 166 -11.86 2.63 -4.33
C HIS A 166 -12.02 1.37 -3.48
N TYR A 167 -10.95 0.96 -2.79
CA TYR A 167 -10.99 -0.16 -1.86
C TYR A 167 -11.77 0.17 -0.59
N GLY A 168 -12.45 -0.84 -0.04
CA GLY A 168 -13.23 -0.70 1.19
C GLY A 168 -14.53 0.10 1.00
N ASN A 169 -15.04 0.22 -0.22
CA ASN A 169 -16.35 0.76 -0.47
C ASN A 169 -17.41 -0.28 -0.12
N SER A 170 -18.09 -0.08 1.03
CA SER A 170 -19.16 -0.96 1.50
C SER A 170 -20.56 -0.54 1.01
N ARG A 171 -20.65 0.29 -0.01
CA ARG A 171 -21.94 0.55 -0.65
C ARG A 171 -22.27 -0.65 -1.53
N VAL A 172 -23.04 -1.55 -0.94
CA VAL A 172 -23.82 -2.56 -1.63
C VAL A 172 -25.03 -1.87 -2.23
#